data_2267be8d8f5265c3e7ebc92dc73cb592
#
_entry.id   2267be8d8f5265c3e7ebc92dc73cb592
#
_cell.length_a   1.000
_cell.length_b   1.000
_cell.length_c   1.000
_cell.angle_alpha   90.00
_cell.angle_beta   90.00
_cell.angle_gamma   90.00
#
_symmetry.space_group_name_H-M   'P 1'
#
loop_
_entity.id
_entity.type
_entity.pdbx_description
1 polymer ?
#
loop_
_entity_poly.entity_id
_entity_poly.type
_entity_poly.pdbx_seq_one_letter_code
_entity_poly.pdbx_strand_id
1 'polypeptide(L)'
;MISRALSTLLLLYALGYAFFVVLLPRPADDRPTDAIVVLTGARGRIDRGLNLLEHGRAKRLLISGVARTVQPAELAAQAGRDAELFKCCIDLGRESVDTRSNAEETARWLAKNKFKMVRLVTTDWHMPRASFELSRKVGDDVTILDDAIPSDPNFRQLFLEYNKYLLRRAAVLVGI
;
A
#
# COMPACT_ATOMS: atom_id res chain seq x y z
N MET A 1 -31.53 -20.12 -20.18
CA MET A 1 -31.15 -18.73 -19.86
C MET A 1 -30.20 -18.67 -18.66
N ILE A 2 -30.47 -19.31 -17.53
CA ILE A 2 -29.62 -19.31 -16.32
C ILE A 2 -28.20 -19.83 -16.59
N SER A 3 -28.03 -20.92 -17.35
CA SER A 3 -26.70 -21.46 -17.69
C SER A 3 -25.84 -20.49 -18.49
N ARG A 4 -26.44 -19.77 -19.45
CA ARG A 4 -25.71 -18.75 -20.23
C ARG A 4 -25.27 -17.57 -19.35
N ALA A 5 -26.14 -17.08 -18.46
CA ALA A 5 -25.80 -16.02 -17.52
C ALA A 5 -24.67 -16.44 -16.59
N LEU A 6 -24.71 -17.65 -16.04
CA LEU A 6 -23.66 -18.18 -15.17
C LEU A 6 -22.32 -18.31 -15.91
N SER A 7 -22.34 -18.85 -17.14
CA SER A 7 -21.12 -18.97 -17.96
C SER A 7 -20.51 -17.59 -18.28
N THR A 8 -21.35 -16.60 -18.57
CA THR A 8 -20.88 -15.22 -18.79
C THR A 8 -20.25 -14.62 -17.54
N LEU A 9 -20.86 -14.80 -16.37
CA LEU A 9 -20.29 -14.32 -15.10
C LEU A 9 -18.97 -14.98 -14.77
N LEU A 10 -18.85 -16.29 -14.97
CA LEU A 10 -17.60 -17.03 -14.78
C LEU A 10 -16.49 -16.55 -15.73
N LEU A 11 -16.87 -16.31 -17.00
CA LEU A 11 -15.93 -15.78 -17.99
C LEU A 11 -15.44 -14.37 -17.59
N LEU A 12 -16.36 -13.47 -17.21
CA LEU A 12 -16.00 -12.12 -16.78
C LEU A 12 -15.11 -12.15 -15.53
N TYR A 13 -15.40 -13.04 -14.57
CA TYR A 13 -14.57 -13.22 -13.39
C TYR A 13 -13.16 -13.71 -13.75
N ALA A 14 -13.05 -14.72 -14.64
CA ALA A 14 -11.76 -15.26 -15.09
C ALA A 14 -10.95 -14.21 -15.88
N LEU A 15 -11.59 -13.46 -16.77
CA LEU A 15 -10.96 -12.37 -17.49
C LEU A 15 -10.50 -11.26 -16.52
N GLY A 16 -11.34 -10.88 -15.56
CA GLY A 16 -10.98 -9.91 -14.53
C GLY A 16 -9.75 -10.34 -13.72
N TYR A 17 -9.68 -11.64 -13.36
CA TYR A 17 -8.50 -12.19 -12.70
C TYR A 17 -7.25 -12.14 -13.59
N ALA A 18 -7.39 -12.52 -14.87
CA ALA A 18 -6.28 -12.44 -15.83
C ALA A 18 -5.77 -11.00 -15.98
N PHE A 19 -6.66 -10.02 -16.13
CA PHE A 19 -6.29 -8.60 -16.13
C PHE A 19 -5.60 -8.15 -14.85
N PHE A 20 -6.11 -8.56 -13.69
CA PHE A 20 -5.48 -8.26 -12.41
C PHE A 20 -4.04 -8.74 -12.36
N VAL A 21 -3.76 -9.96 -12.80
CA VAL A 21 -2.40 -10.55 -12.78
C VAL A 21 -1.48 -9.88 -13.80
N VAL A 22 -1.98 -9.60 -15.02
CA VAL A 22 -1.16 -9.03 -16.10
C VAL A 22 -0.86 -7.55 -15.88
N LEU A 23 -1.78 -6.82 -15.25
CA LEU A 23 -1.68 -5.37 -15.04
C LEU A 23 -1.21 -5.01 -13.63
N LEU A 24 -0.46 -5.89 -12.95
CA LEU A 24 0.12 -5.56 -11.66
C LEU A 24 1.00 -4.29 -11.77
N PRO A 25 0.84 -3.33 -10.84
CA PRO A 25 1.61 -2.10 -10.86
C PRO A 25 3.11 -2.35 -10.75
N ARG A 26 3.89 -1.41 -11.28
CA ARG A 26 5.36 -1.45 -11.29
C ARG A 26 5.94 -0.40 -10.34
N PRO A 27 7.25 -0.47 -10.05
CA PRO A 27 7.91 0.60 -9.31
C PRO A 27 7.74 1.96 -10.00
N ALA A 28 7.50 2.98 -9.20
CA ALA A 28 7.44 4.35 -9.70
C ALA A 28 8.84 4.87 -10.07
N ASP A 29 8.85 5.93 -10.87
CA ASP A 29 10.06 6.71 -11.15
C ASP A 29 10.58 7.43 -9.89
N ASP A 30 11.74 8.06 -10.01
CA ASP A 30 12.45 8.72 -8.91
C ASP A 30 11.97 10.15 -8.60
N ARG A 31 10.78 10.56 -9.09
CA ARG A 31 10.24 11.88 -8.76
C ARG A 31 10.07 12.07 -7.25
N PRO A 32 10.39 13.24 -6.70
CA PRO A 32 10.17 13.52 -5.28
C PRO A 32 8.68 13.62 -4.96
N THR A 33 8.34 13.30 -3.71
CA THR A 33 7.00 13.45 -3.13
C THR A 33 7.11 14.15 -1.78
N ASP A 34 6.00 14.63 -1.20
CA ASP A 34 6.03 15.23 0.14
C ASP A 34 6.38 14.19 1.20
N ALA A 35 5.83 12.99 1.01
CA ALA A 35 5.94 11.90 1.96
C ALA A 35 6.00 10.52 1.29
N ILE A 36 6.58 9.55 2.00
CA ILE A 36 6.54 8.13 1.67
C ILE A 36 5.69 7.42 2.72
N VAL A 37 4.87 6.48 2.30
CA VAL A 37 4.13 5.58 3.20
C VAL A 37 4.45 4.14 2.82
N VAL A 38 4.94 3.38 3.78
CA VAL A 38 5.23 1.95 3.64
C VAL A 38 4.18 1.15 4.40
N LEU A 39 3.50 0.25 3.70
CA LEU A 39 2.62 -0.72 4.36
C LEU A 39 3.42 -1.98 4.72
N THR A 40 3.49 -2.32 6.01
CA THR A 40 4.20 -3.52 6.48
C THR A 40 3.56 -4.83 5.99
N GLY A 41 4.21 -5.96 6.23
CA GLY A 41 3.66 -7.30 5.99
C GLY A 41 4.33 -8.13 4.89
N ALA A 42 5.29 -7.57 4.13
CA ALA A 42 6.15 -8.35 3.22
C ALA A 42 7.57 -7.79 3.18
N ARG A 43 8.51 -8.64 2.76
CA ARG A 43 9.93 -8.27 2.66
C ARG A 43 10.17 -7.16 1.63
N GLY A 44 11.21 -6.37 1.84
CA GLY A 44 11.69 -5.36 0.90
C GLY A 44 10.92 -4.03 0.93
N ARG A 45 9.71 -3.98 1.51
CA ARG A 45 8.91 -2.75 1.54
C ARG A 45 9.56 -1.65 2.38
N ILE A 46 10.00 -2.01 3.59
CA ILE A 46 10.68 -1.07 4.49
C ILE A 46 11.98 -0.60 3.87
N ASP A 47 12.79 -1.53 3.32
CA ASP A 47 14.06 -1.20 2.66
C ASP A 47 13.86 -0.24 1.48
N ARG A 48 12.82 -0.46 0.66
CA ARG A 48 12.48 0.46 -0.45
C ARG A 48 12.14 1.85 0.08
N GLY A 49 11.31 1.95 1.11
CA GLY A 49 10.93 3.22 1.73
C GLY A 49 12.13 3.97 2.32
N LEU A 50 12.99 3.26 3.05
CA LEU A 50 14.20 3.82 3.62
C LEU A 50 15.18 4.31 2.55
N ASN A 51 15.43 3.51 1.51
CA ASN A 51 16.27 3.91 0.39
C ASN A 51 15.75 5.19 -0.29
N LEU A 52 14.46 5.30 -0.53
CA LEU A 52 13.86 6.50 -1.11
C LEU A 52 14.03 7.72 -0.20
N LEU A 53 13.87 7.57 1.10
CA LEU A 53 14.05 8.64 2.08
C LEU A 53 15.50 9.11 2.12
N GLU A 54 16.47 8.19 2.18
CA GLU A 54 17.92 8.47 2.18
C GLU A 54 18.38 9.19 0.90
N HIS A 55 17.73 8.88 -0.24
CA HIS A 55 17.99 9.58 -1.50
C HIS A 55 17.20 10.89 -1.66
N GLY A 56 16.58 11.38 -0.59
CA GLY A 56 15.86 12.65 -0.57
C GLY A 56 14.60 12.69 -1.42
N ARG A 57 13.97 11.52 -1.70
CA ARG A 57 12.74 11.45 -2.50
C ARG A 57 11.49 11.87 -1.73
N ALA A 58 11.61 12.04 -0.41
CA ALA A 58 10.64 12.71 0.45
C ALA A 58 11.32 13.21 1.73
N LYS A 59 10.61 14.10 2.46
CA LYS A 59 11.09 14.61 3.76
C LYS A 59 10.70 13.73 4.94
N ARG A 60 9.63 12.98 4.82
CA ARG A 60 9.05 12.16 5.89
C ARG A 60 8.61 10.80 5.35
N LEU A 61 8.72 9.79 6.21
CA LEU A 61 8.26 8.44 5.94
C LEU A 61 7.36 7.95 7.08
N LEU A 62 6.21 7.39 6.74
CA LEU A 62 5.35 6.64 7.65
C LEU A 62 5.53 5.14 7.37
N ILE A 63 5.86 4.35 8.40
CA ILE A 63 5.78 2.89 8.34
C ILE A 63 4.49 2.49 9.05
N SER A 64 3.44 2.16 8.29
CA SER A 64 2.11 1.82 8.82
C SER A 64 1.98 0.31 9.04
N GLY A 65 1.31 -0.09 10.13
CA GLY A 65 1.13 -1.50 10.51
C GLY A 65 2.29 -2.08 11.29
N VAL A 66 3.03 -1.24 12.02
CA VAL A 66 4.11 -1.71 12.91
C VAL A 66 3.50 -2.25 14.21
N ALA A 67 3.98 -3.40 14.67
CA ALA A 67 3.55 -3.95 15.94
C ALA A 67 3.86 -2.99 17.10
N ARG A 68 2.96 -2.87 18.06
CA ARG A 68 3.06 -1.91 19.17
C ARG A 68 4.34 -2.06 20.02
N THR A 69 4.88 -3.27 20.08
CA THR A 69 6.08 -3.62 20.84
C THR A 69 7.38 -3.19 20.15
N VAL A 70 7.39 -3.01 18.83
CA VAL A 70 8.60 -2.69 18.06
C VAL A 70 9.06 -1.27 18.37
N GLN A 71 10.33 -1.14 18.78
CA GLN A 71 10.95 0.16 19.03
C GLN A 71 11.64 0.71 17.77
N PRO A 72 11.66 2.05 17.57
CA PRO A 72 12.35 2.66 16.43
C PRO A 72 13.82 2.21 16.29
N ALA A 73 14.54 2.11 17.42
CA ALA A 73 15.94 1.68 17.43
C ALA A 73 16.11 0.21 17.00
N GLU A 74 15.17 -0.67 17.36
CA GLU A 74 15.16 -2.07 16.92
C GLU A 74 14.97 -2.17 15.42
N LEU A 75 14.01 -1.40 14.88
CA LEU A 75 13.74 -1.38 13.45
C LEU A 75 14.92 -0.79 12.67
N ALA A 76 15.57 0.24 13.19
CA ALA A 76 16.79 0.81 12.63
C ALA A 76 17.92 -0.22 12.56
N ALA A 77 18.18 -0.92 13.67
CA ALA A 77 19.19 -1.97 13.74
C ALA A 77 18.87 -3.14 12.79
N GLN A 78 17.62 -3.58 12.74
CA GLN A 78 17.19 -4.66 11.83
C GLN A 78 17.34 -4.27 10.36
N ALA A 79 17.07 -3.01 10.03
CA ALA A 79 17.23 -2.49 8.68
C ALA A 79 18.68 -2.11 8.34
N GLY A 80 19.60 -2.14 9.30
CA GLY A 80 20.99 -1.69 9.11
C GLY A 80 21.09 -0.20 8.76
N ARG A 81 20.26 0.64 9.41
CA ARG A 81 20.17 2.08 9.14
C ARG A 81 20.49 2.90 10.39
N ASP A 82 20.84 4.17 10.16
CA ASP A 82 21.13 5.10 11.24
C ASP A 82 19.87 5.36 12.11
N ALA A 83 20.02 5.23 13.42
CA ALA A 83 18.95 5.50 14.37
C ALA A 83 18.49 6.97 14.34
N GLU A 84 19.34 7.91 13.96
CA GLU A 84 18.99 9.33 13.84
C GLU A 84 17.94 9.56 12.74
N LEU A 85 18.00 8.77 11.64
CA LEU A 85 16.97 8.80 10.59
C LEU A 85 15.58 8.47 11.15
N PHE A 86 15.51 7.54 12.10
CA PHE A 86 14.26 7.16 12.76
C PHE A 86 13.77 8.21 13.78
N LYS A 87 14.63 9.07 14.28
CA LYS A 87 14.23 10.16 15.18
C LYS A 87 13.72 11.38 14.42
N CYS A 88 14.39 11.77 13.33
CA CYS A 88 14.06 13.00 12.59
C CYS A 88 12.87 12.83 11.67
N CYS A 89 12.80 11.69 10.96
CA CYS A 89 12.18 11.66 9.65
C CYS A 89 11.24 10.48 9.44
N ILE A 90 11.15 9.54 10.37
CA ILE A 90 10.32 8.33 10.27
C ILE A 90 9.32 8.28 11.40
N ASP A 91 8.05 8.15 11.05
CA ASP A 91 6.96 7.89 11.98
C ASP A 91 6.55 6.41 11.91
N LEU A 92 6.23 5.81 13.05
CA LEU A 92 5.72 4.45 13.14
C LEU A 92 4.22 4.45 13.41
N GLY A 93 3.44 4.00 12.44
CA GLY A 93 2.00 3.77 12.55
C GLY A 93 1.72 2.43 13.25
N ARG A 94 0.93 2.48 14.34
CA ARG A 94 0.69 1.34 15.23
C ARG A 94 -0.78 1.04 15.47
N GLU A 95 -1.67 1.77 14.79
CA GLU A 95 -3.11 1.65 14.98
C GLU A 95 -3.75 0.67 14.00
N SER A 96 -3.06 0.42 12.88
CA SER A 96 -3.61 -0.39 11.81
C SER A 96 -3.42 -1.88 12.04
N VAL A 97 -4.46 -2.62 11.72
CA VAL A 97 -4.52 -4.10 11.82
C VAL A 97 -4.88 -4.74 10.46
N ASP A 98 -5.32 -3.95 9.51
CA ASP A 98 -5.72 -4.37 8.16
C ASP A 98 -5.50 -3.25 7.13
N THR A 99 -5.81 -3.50 5.86
CA THR A 99 -5.58 -2.51 4.78
C THR A 99 -6.47 -1.28 4.90
N ARG A 100 -7.68 -1.41 5.44
CA ARG A 100 -8.59 -0.30 5.63
C ARG A 100 -8.10 0.62 6.75
N SER A 101 -7.70 0.05 7.87
CA SER A 101 -7.12 0.83 8.99
C SER A 101 -5.75 1.42 8.64
N ASN A 102 -4.95 0.76 7.79
CA ASN A 102 -3.74 1.36 7.21
C ASN A 102 -4.07 2.62 6.41
N ALA A 103 -5.11 2.59 5.57
CA ALA A 103 -5.55 3.75 4.80
C ALA A 103 -6.04 4.89 5.70
N GLU A 104 -6.78 4.58 6.77
CA GLU A 104 -7.26 5.55 7.75
C GLU A 104 -6.12 6.19 8.54
N GLU A 105 -5.17 5.40 9.03
CA GLU A 105 -3.97 5.89 9.71
C GLU A 105 -3.14 6.79 8.80
N THR A 106 -2.92 6.36 7.56
CA THR A 106 -2.20 7.12 6.54
C THR A 106 -2.90 8.47 6.24
N ALA A 107 -4.19 8.45 6.00
CA ALA A 107 -4.94 9.68 5.70
C ALA A 107 -4.89 10.70 6.84
N ARG A 108 -5.03 10.25 8.10
CA ARG A 108 -4.87 11.12 9.28
C ARG A 108 -3.46 11.72 9.36
N TRP A 109 -2.44 10.89 9.11
CA TRP A 109 -1.05 11.33 9.14
C TRP A 109 -0.74 12.34 8.03
N LEU A 110 -1.22 12.11 6.80
CA LEU A 110 -1.08 13.06 5.69
C LEU A 110 -1.76 14.40 5.98
N ALA A 111 -2.99 14.37 6.48
CA ALA A 111 -3.75 15.57 6.83
C ALA A 111 -3.07 16.38 7.96
N LYS A 112 -2.60 15.71 9.01
CA LYS A 112 -1.85 16.33 10.13
C LYS A 112 -0.60 17.08 9.65
N ASN A 113 0.12 16.50 8.68
CA ASN A 113 1.36 17.07 8.15
C ASN A 113 1.15 17.95 6.92
N LYS A 114 -0.09 18.09 6.43
CA LYS A 114 -0.47 18.87 5.24
C LYS A 114 0.23 18.40 3.95
N PHE A 115 0.51 17.11 3.84
CA PHE A 115 1.12 16.52 2.65
C PHE A 115 0.07 16.32 1.55
N LYS A 116 0.44 16.65 0.31
CA LYS A 116 -0.43 16.59 -0.86
C LYS A 116 0.01 15.58 -1.92
N MET A 117 1.27 15.18 -1.90
CA MET A 117 1.79 14.14 -2.78
C MET A 117 2.43 13.05 -1.94
N VAL A 118 1.89 11.85 -1.99
CA VAL A 118 2.35 10.69 -1.22
C VAL A 118 2.78 9.55 -2.14
N ARG A 119 3.95 8.99 -1.88
CA ARG A 119 4.41 7.74 -2.48
C ARG A 119 3.99 6.58 -1.59
N LEU A 120 3.10 5.74 -2.13
CA LEU A 120 2.64 4.52 -1.46
C LEU A 120 3.52 3.35 -1.86
N VAL A 121 4.20 2.73 -0.89
CA VAL A 121 5.11 1.60 -1.10
C VAL A 121 4.50 0.32 -0.55
N THR A 122 4.27 -0.65 -1.41
CA THR A 122 3.83 -2.01 -1.05
C THR A 122 4.19 -2.99 -2.18
N THR A 123 3.87 -4.28 -2.04
CA THR A 123 4.09 -5.25 -3.13
C THR A 123 3.10 -5.06 -4.28
N ASP A 124 3.52 -5.42 -5.47
CA ASP A 124 2.75 -5.31 -6.71
C ASP A 124 1.34 -5.90 -6.62
N TRP A 125 1.20 -7.14 -6.12
CA TRP A 125 -0.11 -7.81 -5.98
C TRP A 125 -1.02 -7.16 -4.91
N HIS A 126 -0.45 -6.45 -3.93
CA HIS A 126 -1.22 -5.76 -2.88
C HIS A 126 -1.58 -4.32 -3.26
N MET A 127 -0.81 -3.69 -4.15
CA MET A 127 -0.95 -2.29 -4.52
C MET A 127 -2.37 -1.91 -4.99
N PRO A 128 -3.05 -2.68 -5.86
CA PRO A 128 -4.39 -2.29 -6.33
C PRO A 128 -5.39 -2.08 -5.18
N ARG A 129 -5.36 -2.94 -4.17
CA ARG A 129 -6.27 -2.81 -3.01
C ARG A 129 -5.81 -1.72 -2.04
N ALA A 130 -4.51 -1.60 -1.80
CA ALA A 130 -3.96 -0.59 -0.91
C ALA A 130 -4.22 0.84 -1.43
N SER A 131 -3.95 1.08 -2.71
CA SER A 131 -4.19 2.36 -3.37
C SER A 131 -5.69 2.69 -3.42
N PHE A 132 -6.55 1.71 -3.72
CA PHE A 132 -8.00 1.87 -3.68
C PHE A 132 -8.51 2.27 -2.29
N GLU A 133 -8.06 1.60 -1.22
CA GLU A 133 -8.50 1.96 0.14
C GLU A 133 -7.97 3.36 0.54
N LEU A 134 -6.73 3.69 0.20
CA LEU A 134 -6.16 4.99 0.52
C LEU A 134 -6.85 6.12 -0.24
N SER A 135 -7.10 5.98 -1.54
CA SER A 135 -7.77 7.00 -2.36
C SER A 135 -9.17 7.36 -1.84
N ARG A 136 -9.81 6.46 -1.11
CA ARG A 136 -11.13 6.69 -0.50
C ARG A 136 -11.07 7.43 0.84
N LYS A 137 -9.90 7.53 1.45
CA LYS A 137 -9.69 8.13 2.78
C LYS A 137 -9.00 9.47 2.74
N VAL A 138 -8.26 9.74 1.67
CA VAL A 138 -7.63 11.04 1.44
C VAL A 138 -8.58 11.98 0.69
N GLY A 139 -8.35 13.29 0.77
CA GLY A 139 -9.09 14.29 -0.01
C GLY A 139 -8.68 14.27 -1.48
N ASP A 140 -9.52 14.86 -2.33
CA ASP A 140 -9.30 14.96 -3.78
C ASP A 140 -8.04 15.76 -4.15
N ASP A 141 -7.52 16.53 -3.20
CA ASP A 141 -6.31 17.33 -3.32
C ASP A 141 -5.02 16.56 -2.98
N VAL A 142 -5.11 15.27 -2.65
CA VAL A 142 -3.96 14.40 -2.39
C VAL A 142 -3.70 13.48 -3.56
N THR A 143 -2.49 13.56 -4.12
CA THR A 143 -2.03 12.69 -5.20
C THR A 143 -1.28 11.49 -4.62
N ILE A 144 -1.69 10.28 -5.00
CA ILE A 144 -1.03 9.03 -4.64
C ILE A 144 -0.15 8.58 -5.81
N LEU A 145 1.13 8.37 -5.54
CA LEU A 145 2.09 7.76 -6.46
C LEU A 145 2.32 6.30 -6.02
N ASP A 146 1.77 5.36 -6.77
CA ASP A 146 1.95 3.94 -6.49
C ASP A 146 3.38 3.51 -6.83
N ASP A 147 4.13 3.02 -5.83
CA ASP A 147 5.49 2.49 -5.97
C ASP A 147 5.49 1.02 -5.57
N ALA A 148 5.11 0.17 -6.51
CA ALA A 148 4.91 -1.24 -6.30
C ALA A 148 6.23 -2.00 -6.38
N ILE A 149 6.57 -2.75 -5.34
CA ILE A 149 7.74 -3.61 -5.33
C ILE A 149 7.43 -4.90 -6.07
N PRO A 150 8.20 -5.25 -7.12
CA PRO A 150 8.06 -6.52 -7.78
C PRO A 150 8.26 -7.67 -6.79
N SER A 151 7.41 -8.64 -6.87
CA SER A 151 7.45 -9.82 -6.01
C SER A 151 7.10 -11.07 -6.82
N ASP A 152 7.28 -12.23 -6.23
CA ASP A 152 6.93 -13.51 -6.85
C ASP A 152 5.78 -14.17 -6.07
N PRO A 153 4.54 -13.65 -6.21
CA PRO A 153 3.39 -14.18 -5.52
C PRO A 153 2.96 -15.53 -6.14
N ASN A 154 2.69 -16.50 -5.29
CA ASN A 154 2.10 -17.74 -5.77
C ASN A 154 0.62 -17.54 -6.18
N PHE A 155 0.06 -18.52 -6.89
CA PHE A 155 -1.32 -18.50 -7.36
C PHE A 155 -2.32 -18.19 -6.23
N ARG A 156 -2.16 -18.84 -5.05
CA ARG A 156 -3.05 -18.64 -3.91
C ARG A 156 -3.05 -17.20 -3.41
N GLN A 157 -1.87 -16.57 -3.34
CA GLN A 157 -1.75 -15.16 -2.92
C GLN A 157 -2.46 -14.22 -3.90
N LEU A 158 -2.21 -14.38 -5.19
CA LEU A 158 -2.88 -13.61 -6.25
C LEU A 158 -4.39 -13.79 -6.22
N PHE A 159 -4.84 -15.03 -6.14
CA PHE A 159 -6.27 -15.35 -6.13
C PHE A 159 -6.99 -14.77 -4.91
N LEU A 160 -6.41 -14.93 -3.72
CA LEU A 160 -6.98 -14.37 -2.49
C LEU A 160 -7.00 -12.83 -2.53
N GLU A 161 -5.95 -12.20 -3.03
CA GLU A 161 -5.89 -10.74 -3.09
C GLU A 161 -6.86 -10.16 -4.11
N TYR A 162 -6.99 -10.79 -5.28
CA TYR A 162 -8.01 -10.43 -6.28
C TYR A 162 -9.42 -10.48 -5.68
N ASN A 163 -9.76 -11.57 -4.97
CA ASN A 163 -11.07 -11.68 -4.32
C ASN A 163 -11.29 -10.61 -3.25
N LYS A 164 -10.27 -10.32 -2.40
CA LYS A 164 -10.36 -9.23 -1.42
C LYS A 164 -10.58 -7.89 -2.11
N TYR A 165 -9.86 -7.62 -3.19
CA TYR A 165 -10.02 -6.40 -3.97
C TYR A 165 -11.42 -6.27 -4.56
N LEU A 166 -11.95 -7.33 -5.20
CA LEU A 166 -13.32 -7.34 -5.73
C LEU A 166 -14.37 -7.13 -4.65
N LEU A 167 -14.25 -7.84 -3.52
CA LEU A 167 -15.18 -7.71 -2.39
C LEU A 167 -15.19 -6.28 -1.84
N ARG A 168 -14.02 -5.64 -1.73
CA ARG A 168 -13.94 -4.23 -1.31
C ARG A 168 -14.56 -3.28 -2.32
N ARG A 169 -14.32 -3.49 -3.62
CA ARG A 169 -14.98 -2.71 -4.68
C ARG A 169 -16.49 -2.85 -4.62
N ALA A 170 -17.00 -4.08 -4.47
CA ALA A 170 -18.43 -4.35 -4.36
C ALA A 170 -19.04 -3.76 -3.08
N ALA A 171 -18.39 -3.92 -1.92
CA ALA A 171 -18.83 -3.36 -0.64
C ALA A 171 -19.04 -1.84 -0.73
N VAL A 172 -18.11 -1.16 -1.39
CA VAL A 172 -18.19 0.30 -1.61
C VAL A 172 -19.39 0.69 -2.48
N LEU A 173 -19.72 -0.09 -3.52
CA LEU A 173 -20.88 0.18 -4.37
C LEU A 173 -22.21 0.07 -3.61
N VAL A 174 -22.26 -0.72 -2.55
CA VAL A 174 -23.44 -0.88 -1.69
C VAL A 174 -23.36 -0.07 -0.38
N GLY A 175 -22.39 0.84 -0.26
CA GLY A 175 -22.28 1.78 0.84
C GLY A 175 -21.66 1.22 2.13
N ILE A 176 -20.92 0.09 2.07
CA ILE A 176 -20.31 -0.60 3.23
C ILE A 176 -18.80 -0.41 3.26
#